data_b1006aa0d6886511216c9a2eeb9bb095
#
_entry.id   b1006aa0d6886511216c9a2eeb9bb095
#
_cell.length_a   1.000
_cell.length_b   1.000
_cell.length_c   1.000
_cell.angle_alpha   90.00
_cell.angle_beta   90.00
_cell.angle_gamma   90.00
#
_symmetry.space_group_name_H-M   'P 1'
#
loop_
_entity.id
_entity.type
_entity.pdbx_description
1 polymer ?
#
loop_
_entity_poly.entity_id
_entity_poly.type
_entity_poly.pdbx_seq_one_letter_code
_entity_poly.pdbx_strand_id
1 'polypeptide(L)'
;MIVRSIKIIIIFPIFYIYAQTESEPVNNFNYQLSSERYFSNEDGQIMMKVNVWGHVESPGGHLVYDGIDFASLISIVGGPKTGANLKKVRLYREKPDRNGKIVYNINFDQFIKSGDRTNFIKINPNDTIIIPQRLSNTLLNQIGT
;
A
#
# COMPACT_ATOMS: atom_id res chain seq x y z
N MET A 1 -4.10 -91.89 -7.76
CA MET A 1 -3.32 -90.93 -6.90
C MET A 1 -3.36 -89.55 -7.60
N ILE A 2 -4.29 -88.69 -7.14
CA ILE A 2 -4.63 -87.46 -7.83
C ILE A 2 -3.92 -86.28 -7.07
N VAL A 3 -2.93 -85.75 -7.67
CA VAL A 3 -2.23 -84.54 -7.11
C VAL A 3 -3.02 -83.33 -7.54
N ARG A 4 -3.73 -82.71 -6.57
CA ARG A 4 -4.40 -81.41 -6.78
C ARG A 4 -3.37 -80.28 -6.70
N SER A 5 -3.09 -79.64 -7.84
CA SER A 5 -2.32 -78.41 -7.88
C SER A 5 -3.12 -77.25 -7.29
N ILE A 6 -2.66 -76.72 -6.17
CA ILE A 6 -3.19 -75.48 -5.55
C ILE A 6 -2.55 -74.33 -6.23
N LYS A 7 -3.32 -73.52 -7.03
CA LYS A 7 -2.90 -72.21 -7.58
C LYS A 7 -3.06 -71.19 -6.48
N ILE A 8 -1.92 -70.72 -5.95
CA ILE A 8 -1.90 -69.59 -5.04
C ILE A 8 -2.05 -68.33 -5.89
N ILE A 9 -3.21 -67.68 -5.80
CA ILE A 9 -3.46 -66.38 -6.38
C ILE A 9 -2.92 -65.33 -5.40
N ILE A 10 -1.76 -64.76 -5.69
CA ILE A 10 -1.22 -63.64 -4.94
C ILE A 10 -1.95 -62.39 -5.40
N ILE A 11 -2.90 -61.93 -4.58
CA ILE A 11 -3.57 -60.66 -4.78
C ILE A 11 -2.60 -59.57 -4.25
N PHE A 12 -1.90 -58.88 -5.14
CA PHE A 12 -1.18 -57.66 -4.80
C PHE A 12 -2.20 -56.56 -4.50
N PRO A 13 -2.23 -56.02 -3.29
CA PRO A 13 -2.98 -54.78 -3.05
C PRO A 13 -2.30 -53.64 -3.80
N ILE A 14 -2.96 -53.15 -4.84
CA ILE A 14 -2.55 -51.93 -5.50
C ILE A 14 -2.85 -50.80 -4.49
N PHE A 15 -1.81 -50.42 -3.73
CA PHE A 15 -1.83 -49.17 -3.00
C PHE A 15 -1.88 -48.06 -4.01
N TYR A 16 -3.07 -47.53 -4.29
CA TYR A 16 -3.22 -46.24 -4.91
C TYR A 16 -2.65 -45.19 -3.92
N ILE A 17 -1.38 -44.84 -4.09
CA ILE A 17 -0.80 -43.67 -3.53
C ILE A 17 -1.47 -42.50 -4.26
N TYR A 18 -2.55 -41.98 -3.68
CA TYR A 18 -3.00 -40.64 -4.01
C TYR A 18 -1.90 -39.72 -3.54
N ALA A 19 -1.01 -39.34 -4.46
CA ALA A 19 -0.17 -38.17 -4.28
C ALA A 19 -1.14 -36.98 -4.21
N GLN A 20 -1.53 -36.62 -2.99
CA GLN A 20 -2.08 -35.31 -2.72
C GLN A 20 -0.93 -34.34 -3.01
N THR A 21 -0.97 -33.77 -4.19
CA THR A 21 -0.27 -32.51 -4.47
C THR A 21 -0.99 -31.49 -3.60
N GLU A 22 -0.60 -31.39 -2.33
CA GLU A 22 -0.82 -30.18 -1.57
C GLU A 22 -0.11 -29.09 -2.39
N SER A 23 -0.91 -28.31 -3.12
CA SER A 23 -0.45 -27.02 -3.61
C SER A 23 -0.14 -26.24 -2.35
N GLU A 24 1.14 -26.22 -1.99
CA GLU A 24 1.65 -25.29 -0.99
C GLU A 24 1.04 -23.92 -1.34
N PRO A 25 0.40 -23.23 -0.37
CA PRO A 25 -0.05 -21.88 -0.62
C PRO A 25 1.17 -21.14 -1.11
N VAL A 26 1.10 -20.60 -2.34
CA VAL A 26 2.14 -19.76 -2.88
C VAL A 26 2.28 -18.64 -1.88
N ASN A 27 3.27 -18.75 -1.01
CA ASN A 27 3.63 -17.68 -0.09
C ASN A 27 3.94 -16.49 -0.99
N ASN A 28 3.07 -15.50 -0.95
CA ASN A 28 3.27 -14.21 -1.60
C ASN A 28 4.53 -13.58 -0.99
N PHE A 29 5.69 -14.05 -1.45
CA PHE A 29 6.95 -13.41 -1.12
C PHE A 29 6.95 -12.05 -1.79
N ASN A 30 6.56 -11.04 -1.04
CA ASN A 30 6.87 -9.67 -1.39
C ASN A 30 8.40 -9.56 -1.40
N TYR A 31 9.02 -9.75 -2.56
CA TYR A 31 10.46 -9.60 -2.71
C TYR A 31 10.83 -8.14 -2.45
N GLN A 32 11.53 -7.93 -1.37
CA GLN A 32 12.07 -6.62 -1.02
C GLN A 32 13.22 -6.30 -1.97
N LEU A 33 12.98 -5.39 -2.91
CA LEU A 33 13.94 -5.05 -3.97
C LEU A 33 15.15 -4.26 -3.48
N SER A 34 15.04 -3.52 -2.41
CA SER A 34 16.17 -2.83 -1.75
C SER A 34 15.76 -2.30 -0.39
N SER A 35 16.55 -2.58 0.63
CA SER A 35 16.45 -2.08 2.01
C SER A 35 15.12 -1.39 2.36
N GLU A 36 14.05 -2.17 2.53
CA GLU A 36 12.77 -1.78 3.12
C GLU A 36 11.93 -0.72 2.38
N ARG A 37 12.30 -0.32 1.16
CA ARG A 37 11.65 0.78 0.47
C ARG A 37 10.72 0.37 -0.66
N TYR A 38 11.06 -0.70 -1.36
CA TYR A 38 10.32 -1.20 -2.51
C TYR A 38 9.99 -2.66 -2.35
N PHE A 39 8.81 -3.03 -2.81
CA PHE A 39 8.29 -4.40 -2.82
C PHE A 39 7.84 -4.73 -4.22
N SER A 40 7.88 -5.98 -4.66
CA SER A 40 7.14 -6.40 -5.84
C SER A 40 5.87 -7.13 -5.43
N ASN A 41 4.76 -6.84 -6.13
CA ASN A 41 3.57 -7.65 -6.00
C ASN A 41 3.66 -8.89 -6.91
N GLU A 42 2.62 -9.74 -6.90
CA GLU A 42 2.55 -10.97 -7.70
C GLU A 42 2.61 -10.69 -9.21
N ASP A 43 2.13 -9.55 -9.66
CA ASP A 43 2.13 -9.13 -11.06
C ASP A 43 3.47 -8.51 -11.48
N GLY A 44 4.47 -8.48 -10.60
CA GLY A 44 5.78 -7.88 -10.85
C GLY A 44 5.79 -6.34 -10.81
N GLN A 45 4.72 -5.70 -10.35
CA GLN A 45 4.70 -4.24 -10.19
C GLN A 45 5.51 -3.83 -8.96
N ILE A 46 6.25 -2.73 -9.10
CA ILE A 46 7.01 -2.16 -7.99
C ILE A 46 6.06 -1.36 -7.10
N MET A 47 6.02 -1.75 -5.84
CA MET A 47 5.22 -1.14 -4.80
C MET A 47 6.11 -0.43 -3.80
N MET A 48 5.57 0.62 -3.16
CA MET A 48 6.24 1.35 -2.09
C MET A 48 5.27 1.69 -0.96
N LYS A 49 5.78 1.79 0.25
CA LYS A 49 5.00 2.23 1.40
C LYS A 49 5.03 3.74 1.50
N VAL A 50 3.86 4.36 1.72
CA VAL A 50 3.69 5.79 2.05
C VAL A 50 2.77 5.93 3.25
N ASN A 51 2.95 7.00 4.02
CA ASN A 51 2.10 7.31 5.15
C ASN A 51 1.21 8.52 4.83
N VAL A 52 -0.07 8.41 5.16
CA VAL A 52 -1.02 9.53 5.03
C VAL A 52 -1.70 9.74 6.38
N TRP A 53 -1.54 10.93 6.95
CA TRP A 53 -2.03 11.25 8.28
C TRP A 53 -2.91 12.49 8.27
N GLY A 54 -3.70 12.61 9.32
CA GLY A 54 -4.55 13.78 9.55
C GLY A 54 -5.97 13.59 9.04
N HIS A 55 -6.52 14.62 8.40
CA HIS A 55 -7.95 14.70 8.10
C HIS A 55 -8.32 14.03 6.77
N VAL A 56 -8.15 12.70 6.70
CA VAL A 56 -8.51 11.79 5.59
C VAL A 56 -9.37 10.65 6.10
N GLU A 57 -10.07 9.94 5.21
CA GLU A 57 -10.96 8.85 5.60
C GLU A 57 -10.18 7.66 6.19
N SER A 58 -9.06 7.27 5.60
CA SER A 58 -8.24 6.13 6.04
C SER A 58 -6.80 6.59 6.31
N PRO A 59 -6.53 7.18 7.50
CA PRO A 59 -5.16 7.55 7.87
C PRO A 59 -4.34 6.30 8.19
N GLY A 60 -3.03 6.31 7.84
CA GLY A 60 -2.12 5.20 8.11
C GLY A 60 -1.06 5.01 7.07
N GLY A 61 -0.40 3.86 7.12
CA GLY A 61 0.56 3.41 6.10
C GLY A 61 -0.16 2.67 4.98
N HIS A 62 0.13 3.04 3.74
CA HIS A 62 -0.47 2.45 2.55
C HIS A 62 0.60 1.90 1.63
N LEU A 63 0.36 0.72 1.07
CA LEU A 63 1.19 0.15 0.02
C LEU A 63 0.61 0.60 -1.33
N VAL A 64 1.41 1.30 -2.10
CA VAL A 64 1.01 1.88 -3.40
C VAL A 64 2.07 1.59 -4.45
N TYR A 65 1.73 1.66 -5.74
CA TYR A 65 2.69 1.47 -6.81
C TYR A 65 3.67 2.66 -6.91
N ASP A 66 4.91 2.38 -7.33
CA ASP A 66 5.89 3.45 -7.60
C ASP A 66 5.42 4.31 -8.78
N GLY A 67 5.55 5.61 -8.62
CA GLY A 67 5.08 6.59 -9.61
C GLY A 67 3.63 7.05 -9.43
N ILE A 68 2.96 6.63 -8.35
CA ILE A 68 1.63 7.17 -8.03
C ILE A 68 1.67 8.69 -7.90
N ASP A 69 0.68 9.37 -8.46
CA ASP A 69 0.51 10.81 -8.26
C ASP A 69 -0.24 11.13 -6.95
N PHE A 70 -0.14 12.37 -6.53
CA PHE A 70 -0.74 12.83 -5.28
C PHE A 70 -2.27 12.69 -5.26
N ALA A 71 -2.97 12.96 -6.36
CA ALA A 71 -4.43 12.87 -6.43
C ALA A 71 -4.90 11.41 -6.33
N SER A 72 -4.20 10.50 -7.00
CA SER A 72 -4.46 9.06 -6.94
C SER A 72 -4.22 8.51 -5.54
N LEU A 73 -3.14 8.94 -4.88
CA LEU A 73 -2.87 8.56 -3.49
C LEU A 73 -3.99 9.02 -2.56
N ILE A 74 -4.45 10.27 -2.68
CA ILE A 74 -5.55 10.77 -1.85
C ILE A 74 -6.85 10.00 -2.12
N SER A 75 -7.08 9.56 -3.35
CA SER A 75 -8.23 8.70 -3.68
C SER A 75 -8.15 7.32 -3.02
N ILE A 76 -6.96 6.70 -2.99
CA ILE A 76 -6.75 5.40 -2.34
C ILE A 76 -7.07 5.46 -0.84
N VAL A 77 -6.75 6.57 -0.18
CA VAL A 77 -7.05 6.74 1.26
C VAL A 77 -8.50 7.20 1.53
N GLY A 78 -9.37 7.13 0.52
CA GLY A 78 -10.79 7.46 0.64
C GLY A 78 -11.11 8.96 0.56
N GLY A 79 -10.11 9.79 0.25
CA GLY A 79 -10.29 11.24 0.11
C GLY A 79 -10.14 12.03 1.41
N PRO A 80 -10.22 13.36 1.32
CA PRO A 80 -10.17 14.25 2.47
C PRO A 80 -11.51 14.29 3.20
N LYS A 81 -11.50 14.29 4.53
CA LYS A 81 -12.69 14.51 5.36
C LYS A 81 -13.18 15.94 5.27
N THR A 82 -14.48 16.11 5.56
CA THR A 82 -15.08 17.45 5.72
C THR A 82 -14.31 18.28 6.75
N GLY A 83 -13.86 19.48 6.36
CA GLY A 83 -13.04 20.31 7.23
C GLY A 83 -11.52 20.12 7.06
N ALA A 84 -11.07 19.28 6.13
CA ALA A 84 -9.67 19.19 5.77
C ALA A 84 -9.12 20.52 5.21
N ASN A 85 -7.90 20.88 5.60
CA ASN A 85 -7.23 22.06 5.08
C ASN A 85 -6.33 21.71 3.89
N LEU A 86 -6.95 21.65 2.72
CA LEU A 86 -6.28 21.27 1.48
C LEU A 86 -5.28 22.29 0.94
N LYS A 87 -5.29 23.53 1.48
CA LYS A 87 -4.29 24.58 1.14
C LYS A 87 -2.97 24.42 1.88
N LYS A 88 -2.98 23.65 2.99
CA LYS A 88 -1.83 23.52 3.90
C LYS A 88 -1.40 22.06 4.08
N VAL A 89 -1.51 21.27 3.02
CA VAL A 89 -1.00 19.90 3.02
C VAL A 89 0.53 19.93 3.04
N ARG A 90 1.13 19.03 3.81
CA ARG A 90 2.59 18.93 3.93
C ARG A 90 3.03 17.50 3.59
N LEU A 91 4.11 17.41 2.83
CA LEU A 91 4.81 16.15 2.57
C LEU A 91 6.18 16.23 3.25
N TYR A 92 6.49 15.22 4.03
CA TYR A 92 7.77 15.02 4.69
C TYR A 92 8.48 13.83 4.07
N ARG A 93 9.69 14.04 3.57
CA ARG A 93 10.54 12.97 3.03
C ARG A 93 11.38 12.33 4.10
N GLU A 94 11.53 11.02 4.01
CA GLU A 94 12.46 10.29 4.87
C GLU A 94 13.91 10.67 4.59
N LYS A 95 14.27 10.83 3.31
CA LYS A 95 15.62 11.26 2.89
C LYS A 95 15.52 12.55 2.10
N PRO A 96 16.45 13.50 2.32
CA PRO A 96 16.49 14.73 1.54
C PRO A 96 16.53 14.45 0.04
N ASP A 97 15.91 15.33 -0.75
CA ASP A 97 16.07 15.33 -2.20
C ASP A 97 17.49 15.82 -2.60
N ARG A 98 17.73 15.91 -3.90
CA ARG A 98 19.03 16.37 -4.44
C ARG A 98 19.43 17.78 -3.98
N ASN A 99 18.45 18.59 -3.55
CA ASN A 99 18.64 19.95 -3.06
C ASN A 99 18.65 20.03 -1.52
N GLY A 100 18.68 18.89 -0.83
CA GLY A 100 18.64 18.83 0.63
C GLY A 100 17.26 19.07 1.24
N LYS A 101 16.20 19.13 0.43
CA LYS A 101 14.84 19.44 0.90
C LYS A 101 14.13 18.19 1.40
N ILE A 102 13.52 18.31 2.59
CA ILE A 102 12.76 17.22 3.24
C ILE A 102 11.30 17.58 3.48
N VAL A 103 10.91 18.86 3.38
CA VAL A 103 9.54 19.32 3.62
C VAL A 103 8.99 20.06 2.41
N TYR A 104 7.81 19.69 1.98
CA TYR A 104 7.10 20.32 0.86
C TYR A 104 5.71 20.73 1.32
N ASN A 105 5.33 21.95 0.96
CA ASN A 105 3.97 22.45 1.13
C ASN A 105 3.22 22.27 -0.18
N ILE A 106 2.04 21.66 -0.11
CA ILE A 106 1.21 21.31 -1.26
C ILE A 106 -0.13 22.02 -1.11
N ASN A 107 -0.48 22.81 -2.11
CA ASN A 107 -1.81 23.42 -2.22
C ASN A 107 -2.71 22.52 -3.08
N PHE A 108 -3.32 21.50 -2.44
CA PHE A 108 -4.20 20.57 -3.14
C PHE A 108 -5.55 21.21 -3.52
N ASP A 109 -5.99 22.26 -2.83
CA ASP A 109 -7.19 23.04 -3.18
C ASP A 109 -7.08 23.67 -4.58
N GLN A 110 -5.88 24.03 -5.00
CA GLN A 110 -5.62 24.54 -6.35
C GLN A 110 -5.90 23.47 -7.40
N PHE A 111 -5.38 22.25 -7.20
CA PHE A 111 -5.67 21.12 -8.11
C PHE A 111 -7.16 20.84 -8.22
N ILE A 112 -7.90 20.80 -7.10
CA ILE A 112 -9.35 20.54 -7.11
C ILE A 112 -10.12 21.56 -7.96
N LYS A 113 -9.62 22.82 -8.00
CA LYS A 113 -10.26 23.90 -8.74
C LYS A 113 -9.88 23.94 -10.22
N SER A 114 -8.64 23.64 -10.54
CA SER A 114 -8.09 23.81 -11.90
C SER A 114 -7.85 22.50 -12.65
N GLY A 115 -7.77 21.36 -11.93
CA GLY A 115 -7.32 20.09 -12.49
C GLY A 115 -5.82 20.04 -12.82
N ASP A 116 -5.08 21.11 -12.52
CA ASP A 116 -3.66 21.25 -12.86
C ASP A 116 -2.78 20.38 -11.95
N ARG A 117 -2.02 19.47 -12.54
CA ARG A 117 -1.09 18.56 -11.87
C ARG A 117 0.38 18.94 -12.04
N THR A 118 0.69 20.04 -12.74
CA THR A 118 2.06 20.41 -13.08
C THR A 118 2.95 20.63 -11.87
N ASN A 119 2.37 21.05 -10.74
CA ASN A 119 3.05 21.29 -9.48
C ASN A 119 3.03 20.09 -8.53
N PHE A 120 2.58 18.92 -8.97
CA PHE A 120 2.59 17.73 -8.13
C PHE A 120 4.02 17.25 -7.91
N ILE A 121 4.32 17.01 -6.65
CA ILE A 121 5.62 16.48 -6.22
C ILE A 121 5.58 14.97 -6.40
N LYS A 122 6.61 14.39 -7.00
CA LYS A 122 6.78 12.94 -7.06
C LYS A 122 6.83 12.39 -5.62
N ILE A 123 5.98 11.43 -5.34
CA ILE A 123 5.94 10.72 -4.07
C ILE A 123 7.05 9.67 -4.08
N ASN A 124 7.78 9.59 -2.98
CA ASN A 124 8.87 8.64 -2.79
C ASN A 124 8.52 7.63 -1.68
N PRO A 125 9.20 6.48 -1.61
CA PRO A 125 9.02 5.54 -0.52
C PRO A 125 9.23 6.17 0.86
N ASN A 126 8.37 5.81 1.80
CA ASN A 126 8.34 6.30 3.18
C ASN A 126 8.05 7.81 3.32
N ASP A 127 7.63 8.50 2.25
CA ASP A 127 7.10 9.85 2.39
C ASP A 127 5.89 9.84 3.33
N THR A 128 5.78 10.89 4.15
CA THR A 128 4.63 11.09 5.05
C THR A 128 3.88 12.33 4.65
N ILE A 129 2.62 12.17 4.26
CA ILE A 129 1.72 13.25 3.88
C ILE A 129 0.82 13.58 5.06
N ILE A 130 0.75 14.85 5.44
CA ILE A 130 -0.11 15.32 6.52
C ILE A 130 -1.14 16.29 5.97
N ILE A 131 -2.42 15.93 6.12
CA ILE A 131 -3.55 16.78 5.77
C ILE A 131 -4.15 17.34 7.06
N PRO A 132 -3.88 18.61 7.41
CA PRO A 132 -4.38 19.17 8.65
C PRO A 132 -5.88 19.49 8.57
N GLN A 133 -6.51 19.59 9.72
CA GLN A 133 -7.88 20.11 9.84
C GLN A 133 -7.86 21.64 9.77
N ARG A 134 -8.92 22.24 9.25
CA ARG A 134 -9.15 23.70 9.36
C ARG A 134 -9.53 24.01 10.81
N LEU A 135 -8.88 24.99 11.39
CA LEU A 135 -9.35 25.56 12.63
C LEU A 135 -10.59 26.41 12.33
N SER A 136 -11.74 26.05 12.88
CA SER A 136 -12.93 26.88 12.80
C SER A 136 -12.78 28.07 13.73
N ASN A 137 -13.25 29.24 13.32
CA ASN A 137 -13.25 30.46 14.18
C ASN A 137 -14.00 30.23 15.50
N THR A 138 -14.94 29.29 15.54
CA THR A 138 -15.67 28.89 16.75
C THR A 138 -14.76 28.36 17.85
N LEU A 139 -13.72 27.59 17.51
CA LEU A 139 -12.73 27.12 18.49
C LEU A 139 -11.79 28.25 18.96
N LEU A 140 -11.43 29.18 18.08
CA LEU A 140 -10.60 30.33 18.44
C LEU A 140 -11.31 31.26 19.42
N ASN A 141 -12.62 31.42 19.31
CA ASN A 141 -13.43 32.24 20.23
C ASN A 141 -13.62 31.58 21.60
N GLN A 142 -13.45 30.27 21.73
CA GLN A 142 -13.53 29.57 23.02
C GLN A 142 -12.22 29.56 23.80
N ILE A 143 -11.09 29.80 23.12
CA ILE A 143 -9.74 29.82 23.75
C ILE A 143 -9.36 31.25 24.20
N GLY A 144 -10.07 32.27 23.73
CA GLY A 144 -9.77 33.70 23.95
C GLY A 144 -10.54 34.36 25.11
N THR A 145 -11.16 33.58 26.02
CA THR A 145 -11.86 34.11 27.22
C THR A 145 -11.17 33.66 28.49
#